data_6b6c3726a7d5707375c995a154d1df6c
#
_entry.id   6b6c3726a7d5707375c995a154d1df6c
#
_cell.length_a   1.000
_cell.length_b   1.000
_cell.length_c   1.000
_cell.angle_alpha   90.00
_cell.angle_beta   90.00
_cell.angle_gamma   90.00
#
_symmetry.space_group_name_H-M   'P 1'
#
loop_
_entity.id
_entity.type
_entity.pdbx_description
1 polymer ?
#
loop_
_entity_poly.entity_id
_entity_poly.type
_entity_poly.pdbx_seq_one_letter_code
_entity_poly.pdbx_strand_id
1 'polypeptide(L)'
;MRIAICEDEEFIQNSIEKNVEKCLEITGMAGKCECFVSAEELLEKGNMPYALYILDVEMKKLSGLELAEHIRTEDRNAVIIFMTNHSEMMQKAFDVQAFQYLVKPIDSDTAHNVIMRALRIIREKRNYIRFTNKLKDMIFYYDEVECIESRRRKIIVHTEKRDYEFYGSLSQIEAVS
;
A
#
# COMPACT_ATOMS: atom_id res chain seq x y z
N MET A 1 3.63 0.04 -5.44
CA MET A 1 3.28 0.73 -4.15
C MET A 1 4.20 0.30 -3.03
N ARG A 2 4.33 1.11 -1.96
CA ARG A 2 5.17 0.78 -0.79
C ARG A 2 4.29 0.38 0.38
N ILE A 3 4.72 -0.60 1.17
CA ILE A 3 4.04 -1.12 2.36
C ILE A 3 5.05 -1.09 3.51
N ALA A 4 4.69 -0.46 4.62
CA ALA A 4 5.50 -0.43 5.84
C ALA A 4 4.97 -1.48 6.83
N ILE A 5 5.88 -2.25 7.41
CA ILE A 5 5.62 -3.18 8.51
C ILE A 5 6.49 -2.74 9.68
N CYS A 6 5.87 -2.31 10.79
CA CYS A 6 6.56 -1.86 11.98
C CYS A 6 6.24 -2.79 13.14
N GLU A 7 7.21 -3.63 13.50
CA GLU A 7 7.09 -4.73 14.46
C GLU A 7 8.47 -5.04 15.03
N ASP A 8 8.66 -5.09 16.32
CA ASP A 8 9.97 -5.32 16.95
C ASP A 8 10.32 -6.81 17.13
N GLU A 9 9.35 -7.71 17.00
CA GLU A 9 9.57 -9.15 16.98
C GLU A 9 9.84 -9.66 15.55
N GLU A 10 11.09 -9.95 15.22
CA GLU A 10 11.53 -10.38 13.88
C GLU A 10 10.72 -11.58 13.33
N PHE A 11 10.35 -12.54 14.18
CA PHE A 11 9.58 -13.71 13.76
C PHE A 11 8.17 -13.31 13.28
N ILE A 12 7.52 -12.38 14.00
CA ILE A 12 6.18 -11.87 13.65
C ILE A 12 6.29 -11.02 12.39
N GLN A 13 7.27 -10.12 12.33
CA GLN A 13 7.55 -9.27 11.18
C GLN A 13 7.70 -10.09 9.89
N ASN A 14 8.54 -11.15 9.90
CA ASN A 14 8.75 -12.05 8.77
C ASN A 14 7.47 -12.80 8.37
N SER A 15 6.62 -13.15 9.33
CA SER A 15 5.32 -13.81 9.06
C SER A 15 4.35 -12.87 8.37
N ILE A 16 4.28 -11.61 8.80
CA ILE A 16 3.45 -10.57 8.20
C ILE A 16 3.93 -10.29 6.77
N GLU A 17 5.25 -10.10 6.59
CA GLU A 17 5.85 -9.84 5.28
C GLU A 17 5.50 -10.92 4.25
N LYS A 18 5.72 -12.20 4.59
CA LYS A 18 5.36 -13.33 3.72
C LYS A 18 3.87 -13.34 3.34
N ASN A 19 3.01 -12.98 4.30
CA ASN A 19 1.57 -12.93 4.05
C ASN A 19 1.21 -11.78 3.09
N VAL A 20 1.84 -10.62 3.25
CA VAL A 20 1.68 -9.48 2.34
C VAL A 20 2.18 -9.82 0.94
N GLU A 21 3.37 -10.42 0.81
CA GLU A 21 3.94 -10.84 -0.48
C GLU A 21 3.00 -11.79 -1.22
N LYS A 22 2.48 -12.80 -0.51
CA LYS A 22 1.48 -13.73 -1.07
C LYS A 22 0.22 -13.01 -1.55
N CYS A 23 -0.28 -12.03 -0.79
CA CYS A 23 -1.44 -11.23 -1.18
C CYS A 23 -1.14 -10.37 -2.42
N LEU A 24 0.05 -9.80 -2.53
CA LEU A 24 0.49 -9.05 -3.71
C LEU A 24 0.56 -9.93 -4.95
N GLU A 25 1.10 -11.15 -4.83
CA GLU A 25 1.12 -12.13 -5.93
C GLU A 25 -0.29 -12.48 -6.39
N ILE A 26 -1.20 -12.81 -5.47
CA ILE A 26 -2.59 -13.17 -5.79
C ILE A 26 -3.32 -12.02 -6.49
N THR A 27 -3.11 -10.79 -6.03
CA THR A 27 -3.78 -9.60 -6.61
C THR A 27 -3.13 -9.10 -7.88
N GLY A 28 -1.92 -9.56 -8.21
CA GLY A 28 -1.11 -9.06 -9.31
C GLY A 28 -0.64 -7.60 -9.11
N MET A 29 -0.74 -7.07 -7.89
CA MET A 29 -0.33 -5.70 -7.58
C MET A 29 1.19 -5.64 -7.43
N ALA A 30 1.82 -4.65 -8.10
CA ALA A 30 3.21 -4.34 -7.85
C ALA A 30 3.35 -3.64 -6.49
N GLY A 31 4.13 -4.23 -5.58
CA GLY A 31 4.37 -3.67 -4.26
C GLY A 31 5.69 -4.16 -3.66
N LYS A 32 6.21 -3.39 -2.70
CA LYS A 32 7.40 -3.72 -1.93
C LYS A 32 7.13 -3.49 -0.45
N CYS A 33 7.46 -4.50 0.37
CA CYS A 33 7.47 -4.37 1.82
C CYS A 33 8.79 -3.73 2.27
N GLU A 34 8.69 -2.93 3.31
CA GLU A 34 9.81 -2.39 4.06
C GLU A 34 9.52 -2.61 5.54
N CYS A 35 10.42 -3.33 6.20
CA CYS A 35 10.29 -3.72 7.59
C CYS A 35 11.09 -2.80 8.49
N PHE A 36 10.52 -2.44 9.64
CA PHE A 36 11.08 -1.55 10.65
C PHE A 36 10.91 -2.18 12.02
N VAL A 37 11.94 -2.11 12.84
CA VAL A 37 11.92 -2.65 14.20
C VAL A 37 11.41 -1.63 15.23
N SER A 38 11.18 -0.40 14.81
CA SER A 38 10.62 0.66 15.67
C SER A 38 9.95 1.78 14.86
N ALA A 39 9.11 2.55 15.54
CA ALA A 39 8.48 3.73 14.95
C ALA A 39 9.52 4.81 14.57
N GLU A 40 10.58 4.96 15.38
CA GLU A 40 11.64 5.93 15.13
C GLU A 40 12.38 5.61 13.83
N GLU A 41 12.73 4.33 13.62
CA GLU A 41 13.40 3.91 12.39
C GLU A 41 12.57 4.25 11.15
N LEU A 42 11.25 4.04 11.24
CA LEU A 42 10.33 4.40 10.18
C LEU A 42 10.30 5.90 9.95
N LEU A 43 10.25 6.73 11.01
CA LEU A 43 10.22 8.19 10.92
C LEU A 43 11.56 8.78 10.44
N GLU A 44 12.70 8.22 10.87
CA GLU A 44 14.05 8.66 10.45
C GLU A 44 14.28 8.48 8.95
N LYS A 45 13.60 7.53 8.33
CA LYS A 45 13.69 7.32 6.88
C LYS A 45 13.12 8.50 6.07
N GLY A 46 12.35 9.37 6.69
CA GLY A 46 11.79 10.61 6.08
C GLY A 46 10.88 10.29 4.89
N ASN A 47 10.27 11.32 4.35
CA ASN A 47 9.30 11.40 3.26
C ASN A 47 8.70 10.07 2.78
N MET A 48 7.49 9.74 3.25
CA MET A 48 6.99 8.38 3.25
C MET A 48 5.55 8.20 2.77
N PRO A 49 5.31 8.16 1.48
CA PRO A 49 4.02 7.65 1.03
C PRO A 49 4.05 6.12 1.01
N TYR A 50 3.76 5.50 2.13
CA TYR A 50 3.35 4.09 2.15
C TYR A 50 1.84 4.02 2.00
N ALA A 51 1.36 3.20 1.07
CA ALA A 51 -0.08 3.02 0.86
C ALA A 51 -0.72 2.19 1.98
N LEU A 52 0.06 1.30 2.60
CA LEU A 52 -0.35 0.43 3.71
C LEU A 52 0.71 0.47 4.81
N TYR A 53 0.23 0.65 6.03
CA TYR A 53 1.02 0.51 7.26
C TYR A 53 0.44 -0.64 8.08
N ILE A 54 1.28 -1.56 8.50
CA ILE A 54 0.96 -2.62 9.44
C ILE A 54 1.82 -2.38 10.67
N LEU A 55 1.18 -2.06 11.79
CA LEU A 55 1.85 -1.52 12.98
C LEU A 55 1.54 -2.37 14.21
N ASP A 56 2.55 -2.71 14.99
CA ASP A 56 2.31 -3.06 16.38
C ASP A 56 2.05 -1.78 17.20
N VAL A 57 1.23 -1.87 18.22
CA VAL A 57 0.97 -0.77 19.16
C VAL A 57 2.09 -0.66 20.19
N GLU A 58 2.58 -1.80 20.70
CA GLU A 58 3.63 -1.82 21.71
C GLU A 58 5.01 -1.85 21.07
N MET A 59 5.67 -0.71 21.10
CA MET A 59 7.07 -0.54 20.71
C MET A 59 7.81 0.28 21.77
N LYS A 60 9.16 0.13 21.82
CA LYS A 60 9.99 0.54 22.98
C LYS A 60 9.94 2.02 23.39
N LYS A 61 9.77 2.95 22.45
CA LYS A 61 9.82 4.38 22.72
C LYS A 61 8.53 5.07 22.25
N LEU A 62 8.35 5.12 20.93
CA LEU A 62 7.15 5.66 20.32
C LEU A 62 6.19 4.50 20.03
N SER A 63 4.96 4.59 20.51
CA SER A 63 3.94 3.58 20.26
C SER A 63 3.44 3.61 18.81
N GLY A 64 2.89 2.49 18.34
CA GLY A 64 2.26 2.46 17.01
C GLY A 64 1.07 3.40 16.87
N LEU A 65 0.38 3.73 17.97
CA LEU A 65 -0.69 4.72 17.95
C LEU A 65 -0.16 6.14 17.72
N GLU A 66 0.89 6.56 18.43
CA GLU A 66 1.54 7.85 18.22
C GLU A 66 2.13 7.95 16.80
N LEU A 67 2.70 6.85 16.30
CA LEU A 67 3.15 6.76 14.90
C LEU A 67 1.98 6.95 13.93
N ALA A 68 0.84 6.32 14.19
CA ALA A 68 -0.35 6.45 13.35
C ALA A 68 -0.92 7.89 13.37
N GLU A 69 -0.90 8.57 14.51
CA GLU A 69 -1.25 9.98 14.61
C GLU A 69 -0.34 10.84 13.73
N HIS A 70 0.97 10.58 13.76
CA HIS A 70 1.93 11.28 12.92
C HIS A 70 1.67 11.01 11.42
N ILE A 71 1.44 9.75 11.03
CA ILE A 71 1.08 9.39 9.67
C ILE A 71 -0.17 10.16 9.21
N ARG A 72 -1.18 10.31 10.06
CA ARG A 72 -2.42 11.04 9.72
C ARG A 72 -2.22 12.53 9.49
N THR A 73 -1.19 13.13 10.07
CA THR A 73 -0.87 14.55 9.79
C THR A 73 -0.31 14.72 8.38
N GLU A 74 0.40 13.72 7.85
CA GLU A 74 1.03 13.75 6.54
C GLU A 74 0.13 13.13 5.44
N ASP A 75 -0.50 11.99 5.73
CA ASP A 75 -1.39 11.29 4.80
C ASP A 75 -2.66 10.79 5.49
N ARG A 76 -3.76 11.50 5.24
CA ARG A 76 -5.09 11.13 5.73
C ARG A 76 -5.67 9.89 5.05
N ASN A 77 -5.15 9.51 3.89
CA ASN A 77 -5.68 8.42 3.08
C ASN A 77 -4.91 7.11 3.25
N ALA A 78 -3.79 7.11 3.96
CA ALA A 78 -3.01 5.91 4.24
C ALA A 78 -3.89 4.84 4.90
N VAL A 79 -3.74 3.59 4.47
CA VAL A 79 -4.43 2.47 5.11
C VAL A 79 -3.57 1.98 6.27
N ILE A 80 -4.14 1.96 7.49
CA ILE A 80 -3.45 1.55 8.71
C ILE A 80 -4.13 0.32 9.29
N ILE A 81 -3.36 -0.75 9.51
CA ILE A 81 -3.77 -1.97 10.21
C ILE A 81 -2.92 -2.08 11.48
N PHE A 82 -3.55 -2.26 12.62
CA PHE A 82 -2.85 -2.64 13.84
C PHE A 82 -2.89 -4.15 14.03
N MET A 83 -1.75 -4.73 14.41
CA MET A 83 -1.60 -6.13 14.81
C MET A 83 -0.83 -6.18 16.13
N THR A 84 -1.53 -6.38 17.26
CA THR A 84 -0.96 -6.17 18.59
C THR A 84 -1.57 -7.07 19.67
N ASN A 85 -0.89 -7.20 20.82
CA ASN A 85 -1.42 -7.88 22.00
C ASN A 85 -2.43 -7.04 22.82
N HIS A 86 -2.54 -5.74 22.54
CA HIS A 86 -3.25 -4.74 23.38
C HIS A 86 -4.70 -4.52 22.94
N SER A 87 -5.62 -5.38 23.36
CA SER A 87 -7.07 -5.24 23.04
C SER A 87 -7.70 -3.95 23.61
N GLU A 88 -7.19 -3.44 24.74
CA GLU A 88 -7.67 -2.24 25.43
C GLU A 88 -7.40 -0.95 24.64
N MET A 89 -6.45 -0.95 23.72
CA MET A 89 -6.11 0.22 22.89
C MET A 89 -6.98 0.35 21.63
N MET A 90 -7.86 -0.62 21.38
CA MET A 90 -8.74 -0.63 20.19
C MET A 90 -9.55 0.66 20.05
N GLN A 91 -10.02 1.23 21.15
CA GLN A 91 -10.81 2.47 21.11
C GLN A 91 -10.00 3.64 20.53
N LYS A 92 -8.72 3.77 20.90
CA LYS A 92 -7.83 4.81 20.36
C LYS A 92 -7.52 4.63 18.86
N ALA A 93 -7.59 3.41 18.37
CA ALA A 93 -7.39 3.15 16.94
C ALA A 93 -8.49 3.75 16.05
N PHE A 94 -9.69 4.00 16.60
CA PHE A 94 -10.76 4.73 15.89
C PHE A 94 -10.40 6.19 15.68
N ASP A 95 -9.70 6.83 16.62
CA ASP A 95 -9.32 8.25 16.53
C ASP A 95 -8.37 8.48 15.34
N VAL A 96 -7.49 7.52 15.07
CA VAL A 96 -6.59 7.53 13.91
C VAL A 96 -7.21 6.92 12.66
N GLN A 97 -8.50 6.61 12.68
CA GLN A 97 -9.22 6.00 11.55
C GLN A 97 -8.50 4.76 11.01
N ALA A 98 -8.11 3.86 11.90
CA ALA A 98 -7.51 2.59 11.51
C ALA A 98 -8.47 1.80 10.62
N PHE A 99 -7.95 1.20 9.56
CA PHE A 99 -8.71 0.32 8.68
C PHE A 99 -9.15 -0.95 9.40
N GLN A 100 -8.26 -1.52 10.20
CA GLN A 100 -8.51 -2.72 11.00
C GLN A 100 -7.61 -2.74 12.24
N TYR A 101 -8.11 -3.38 13.30
CA TYR A 101 -7.38 -3.68 14.52
C TYR A 101 -7.47 -5.17 14.78
N LEU A 102 -6.33 -5.84 14.86
CA LEU A 102 -6.22 -7.28 15.08
C LEU A 102 -5.47 -7.55 16.38
N VAL A 103 -6.07 -8.36 17.25
CA VAL A 103 -5.45 -8.76 18.52
C VAL A 103 -4.72 -10.09 18.31
N LYS A 104 -3.43 -10.13 18.66
CA LYS A 104 -2.61 -11.36 18.62
C LYS A 104 -3.12 -12.38 19.67
N PRO A 105 -3.10 -13.69 19.42
CA PRO A 105 -2.56 -14.35 18.23
C PRO A 105 -3.53 -14.25 17.03
N ILE A 106 -2.98 -13.94 15.86
CA ILE A 106 -3.73 -13.77 14.61
C ILE A 106 -3.47 -15.01 13.75
N ASP A 107 -4.52 -15.72 13.39
CA ASP A 107 -4.39 -16.82 12.44
C ASP A 107 -4.09 -16.30 11.02
N SER A 108 -3.44 -17.14 10.22
CA SER A 108 -2.99 -16.78 8.87
C SER A 108 -4.15 -16.38 7.95
N ASP A 109 -5.32 -17.00 8.09
CA ASP A 109 -6.45 -16.73 7.21
C ASP A 109 -7.10 -15.38 7.54
N THR A 110 -7.20 -15.04 8.83
CA THR A 110 -7.65 -13.72 9.28
C THR A 110 -6.71 -12.61 8.79
N ALA A 111 -5.39 -12.77 8.98
CA ALA A 111 -4.41 -11.82 8.48
C ALA A 111 -4.49 -11.67 6.96
N HIS A 112 -4.55 -12.79 6.23
CA HIS A 112 -4.69 -12.81 4.78
C HIS A 112 -5.93 -12.04 4.30
N ASN A 113 -7.10 -12.33 4.87
CA ASN A 113 -8.35 -11.69 4.49
C ASN A 113 -8.34 -10.18 4.73
N VAL A 114 -7.76 -9.73 5.84
CA VAL A 114 -7.65 -8.31 6.17
C VAL A 114 -6.71 -7.59 5.21
N ILE A 115 -5.54 -8.17 4.93
CA ILE A 115 -4.57 -7.62 3.98
C ILE A 115 -5.20 -7.55 2.57
N MET A 116 -5.87 -8.60 2.11
CA MET A 116 -6.56 -8.60 0.82
C MET A 116 -7.61 -7.49 0.70
N ARG A 117 -8.37 -7.24 1.78
CA ARG A 117 -9.36 -6.15 1.81
C ARG A 117 -8.67 -4.78 1.76
N ALA A 118 -7.57 -4.60 2.50
CA ALA A 118 -6.78 -3.38 2.47
C ALA A 118 -6.22 -3.11 1.07
N LEU A 119 -5.61 -4.11 0.44
CA LEU A 119 -5.08 -4.00 -0.93
C LEU A 119 -6.17 -3.65 -1.95
N ARG A 120 -7.38 -4.21 -1.80
CA ARG A 120 -8.50 -3.86 -2.66
C ARG A 120 -8.89 -2.39 -2.52
N ILE A 121 -9.00 -1.86 -1.30
CA ILE A 121 -9.32 -0.44 -1.06
C ILE A 121 -8.23 0.48 -1.63
N ILE A 122 -6.97 0.11 -1.41
CA ILE A 122 -5.84 0.87 -1.97
C ILE A 122 -5.94 0.89 -3.50
N ARG A 123 -6.23 -0.25 -4.12
CA ARG A 123 -6.41 -0.35 -5.57
C ARG A 123 -7.56 0.52 -6.09
N GLU A 124 -8.69 0.54 -5.38
CA GLU A 124 -9.87 1.33 -5.75
C GLU A 124 -9.62 2.85 -5.62
N LYS A 125 -8.74 3.26 -4.69
CA LYS A 125 -8.34 4.67 -4.48
C LYS A 125 -7.18 5.13 -5.38
N ARG A 126 -6.51 4.22 -6.11
CA ARG A 126 -5.38 4.60 -6.97
C ARG A 126 -5.87 5.32 -8.21
N ASN A 127 -5.30 6.49 -8.44
CA ASN A 127 -5.48 7.21 -9.69
C ASN A 127 -4.89 6.38 -10.84
N TYR A 128 -5.59 6.33 -11.95
CA TYR A 128 -5.16 5.57 -13.11
C TYR A 128 -5.41 6.32 -14.42
N ILE A 129 -4.67 5.93 -15.43
CA ILE A 129 -4.87 6.36 -16.81
C ILE A 129 -5.57 5.22 -17.53
N ARG A 130 -6.67 5.52 -18.16
CA ARG A 130 -7.35 4.60 -19.07
C ARG A 130 -7.03 4.99 -20.51
N PHE A 131 -6.58 4.03 -21.26
CA PHE A 131 -6.47 4.13 -22.71
C PHE A 131 -7.49 3.22 -23.36
N THR A 132 -8.42 3.81 -24.10
CA THR A 132 -9.48 3.07 -24.79
C THR A 132 -9.25 3.15 -26.28
N ASN A 133 -9.12 2.02 -26.94
CA ASN A 133 -9.20 1.90 -28.39
C ASN A 133 -10.25 0.85 -28.78
N LYS A 134 -10.58 0.77 -30.11
CA LYS A 134 -11.61 -0.13 -30.62
C LYS A 134 -11.41 -1.63 -30.32
N LEU A 135 -10.24 -2.02 -29.81
CA LEU A 135 -9.82 -3.42 -29.62
C LEU A 135 -9.51 -3.76 -28.15
N LYS A 136 -9.13 -2.78 -27.33
CA LYS A 136 -8.73 -3.00 -25.93
C LYS A 136 -8.91 -1.76 -25.07
N ASP A 137 -9.37 -1.97 -23.85
CA ASP A 137 -9.18 -1.05 -22.75
C ASP A 137 -7.94 -1.45 -21.97
N MET A 138 -7.06 -0.48 -21.72
CA MET A 138 -5.87 -0.67 -20.90
C MET A 138 -5.86 0.34 -19.77
N ILE A 139 -5.49 -0.13 -18.58
CA ILE A 139 -5.42 0.69 -17.37
C ILE A 139 -3.97 0.65 -16.89
N PHE A 140 -3.42 1.84 -16.61
CA PHE A 140 -2.11 2.03 -16.01
C PHE A 140 -2.27 2.90 -14.78
N TYR A 141 -1.81 2.44 -13.63
CA TYR A 141 -1.82 3.26 -12.43
C TYR A 141 -0.69 4.28 -12.46
N TYR A 142 -0.95 5.50 -11.94
CA TYR A 142 0.03 6.60 -12.02
C TYR A 142 1.38 6.25 -11.38
N ASP A 143 1.38 5.50 -10.30
CA ASP A 143 2.59 5.06 -9.61
C ASP A 143 3.37 3.93 -10.32
N GLU A 144 2.84 3.41 -11.42
CA GLU A 144 3.52 2.42 -12.29
C GLU A 144 4.09 3.07 -13.56
N VAL A 145 3.65 4.28 -13.90
CA VAL A 145 4.01 4.97 -15.14
C VAL A 145 5.17 5.91 -14.90
N GLU A 146 6.28 5.70 -15.57
CA GLU A 146 7.43 6.62 -15.57
C GLU A 146 7.19 7.78 -16.52
N CYS A 147 6.81 7.47 -17.77
CA CYS A 147 6.44 8.49 -18.74
C CYS A 147 5.57 7.91 -19.85
N ILE A 148 4.92 8.82 -20.61
CA ILE A 148 4.12 8.48 -21.78
C ILE A 148 4.66 9.27 -22.95
N GLU A 149 5.06 8.56 -24.01
CA GLU A 149 5.50 9.16 -25.25
C GLU A 149 4.46 8.96 -26.35
N SER A 150 4.34 9.96 -27.22
CA SER A 150 3.58 9.83 -28.47
C SER A 150 4.52 10.00 -29.66
N ARG A 151 4.65 8.93 -30.43
CA ARG A 151 5.48 8.93 -31.65
C ARG A 151 4.64 8.49 -32.87
N ARG A 152 4.42 9.44 -33.81
CA ARG A 152 3.64 9.24 -35.05
C ARG A 152 2.28 8.58 -34.79
N ARG A 153 1.69 7.78 -34.64
CA ARG A 153 0.38 7.15 -34.33
C ARG A 153 0.49 6.07 -33.26
N LYS A 154 1.56 6.12 -32.48
CA LYS A 154 1.80 5.17 -31.40
C LYS A 154 1.92 5.90 -30.08
N ILE A 155 1.35 5.32 -29.06
CA ILE A 155 1.54 5.67 -27.66
C ILE A 155 2.48 4.61 -27.07
N ILE A 156 3.49 5.07 -26.34
CA ILE A 156 4.39 4.22 -25.58
C ILE A 156 4.23 4.63 -24.10
N VAL A 157 3.83 3.68 -23.27
CA VAL A 157 3.77 3.86 -21.82
C VAL A 157 4.95 3.12 -21.22
N HIS A 158 5.88 3.88 -20.66
CA HIS A 158 7.05 3.35 -19.96
C HIS A 158 6.69 3.06 -18.51
N THR A 159 7.00 1.86 -18.04
CA THR A 159 6.79 1.46 -16.64
C THR A 159 8.06 0.78 -16.11
N GLU A 160 8.25 0.73 -14.79
CA GLU A 160 9.39 0.05 -14.16
C GLU A 160 9.61 -1.40 -14.66
N LYS A 161 8.54 -2.07 -15.12
CA LYS A 161 8.61 -3.48 -15.53
C LYS A 161 8.90 -3.65 -17.01
N ARG A 162 8.27 -2.85 -17.87
CA ARG A 162 8.39 -2.91 -19.33
C ARG A 162 7.67 -1.76 -19.99
N ASP A 163 7.95 -1.59 -21.28
CA ASP A 163 7.23 -0.67 -22.16
C ASP A 163 5.99 -1.33 -22.76
N TYR A 164 4.94 -0.54 -22.89
CA TYR A 164 3.72 -0.92 -23.59
C TYR A 164 3.54 -0.02 -24.80
N GLU A 165 3.49 -0.62 -25.99
CA GLU A 165 3.30 0.11 -27.24
C GLU A 165 1.94 -0.25 -27.87
N PHE A 166 1.19 0.77 -28.27
CA PHE A 166 -0.09 0.59 -28.95
C PHE A 166 -0.42 1.73 -29.90
N TYR A 167 -1.23 1.47 -30.89
CA TYR A 167 -1.67 2.49 -31.85
C TYR A 167 -2.76 3.38 -31.22
N GLY A 168 -2.56 4.69 -31.28
CA GLY A 168 -3.50 5.68 -30.76
C GLY A 168 -2.91 7.07 -30.70
N SER A 169 -3.67 7.97 -30.06
CA SER A 169 -3.28 9.36 -29.81
C SER A 169 -3.43 9.69 -28.32
N LEU A 170 -2.72 10.70 -27.85
CA LEU A 170 -2.84 11.19 -26.47
C LEU A 170 -4.27 11.62 -26.09
N SER A 171 -5.08 12.04 -27.08
CA SER A 171 -6.48 12.40 -26.86
C SER A 171 -7.39 11.21 -26.48
N GLN A 172 -6.92 9.99 -26.57
CA GLN A 172 -7.62 8.77 -26.15
C GLN A 172 -7.28 8.33 -24.75
N ILE A 173 -6.45 9.12 -24.06
CA ILE A 173 -6.05 8.88 -22.67
C ILE A 173 -7.01 9.65 -21.77
N GLU A 174 -7.66 8.92 -20.88
CA GLU A 174 -8.49 9.46 -19.82
C GLU A 174 -7.78 9.30 -18.48
N ALA A 175 -7.54 10.40 -17.78
CA ALA A 175 -7.05 10.39 -16.41
C ALA A 175 -8.24 10.25 -15.46
N VAL A 176 -8.22 9.22 -14.63
CA VAL A 176 -9.26 8.97 -13.62
C VAL A 176 -8.61 9.10 -12.23
N SER A 177 -9.12 10.04 -11.46
CA SER A 177 -8.67 10.37 -10.09
C SER A 177 -9.79 10.16 -9.08
#